data_7d4fa248442957134a1dc9dc1b2ad979
#
_entry.id   7d4fa248442957134a1dc9dc1b2ad979
#
_cell.length_a   1.000
_cell.length_b   1.000
_cell.length_c   1.000
_cell.angle_alpha   90.00
_cell.angle_beta   90.00
_cell.angle_gamma   90.00
#
_symmetry.space_group_name_H-M   'P 1'
#
loop_
_entity.id
_entity.type
_entity.pdbx_description
1 polymer ?
#
loop_
_entity_poly.entity_id
_entity_poly.type
_entity_poly.pdbx_seq_one_letter_code
_entity_poly.pdbx_strand_id
1 'polypeptide(L)'
;MIWQNRIDAYCAATGFPRSLFVAEDGRVVGTWIMGNDYRVKTGYYGGYPAGYLRRIRSMFQDKTRVLHLFSGQVDLTALPGDTVDINPALHPTFVDDAQNLLGVPLADYDLVLADPPYSTEDAERYRTSMVKRNTVMRALAGLNPGSHVVWLDQVLPMYRKQEFAIEAVIGMVKSTNHRFRVVTIFKRLAS
;
A
#
# COMPACT_ATOMS: atom_id res chain seq x y z
N MET A 1 16.02 4.79 7.65
CA MET A 1 16.63 3.44 7.47
C MET A 1 16.92 3.25 6.00
N ILE A 2 18.12 2.74 5.61
CA ILE A 2 18.45 2.43 4.21
C ILE A 2 17.77 1.13 3.76
N TRP A 3 17.58 0.98 2.45
CA TRP A 3 16.83 -0.16 1.90
C TRP A 3 17.46 -1.53 2.18
N GLN A 4 18.79 -1.63 2.20
CA GLN A 4 19.45 -2.88 2.57
C GLN A 4 19.01 -3.37 3.96
N ASN A 5 19.00 -2.46 4.94
CA ASN A 5 18.58 -2.77 6.31
C ASN A 5 17.09 -3.16 6.38
N ARG A 6 16.23 -2.50 5.57
CA ARG A 6 14.81 -2.86 5.47
C ARG A 6 14.61 -4.27 4.92
N ILE A 7 15.36 -4.64 3.88
CA ILE A 7 15.31 -5.99 3.29
C ILE A 7 15.81 -7.03 4.30
N ASP A 8 16.88 -6.75 5.01
CA ASP A 8 17.43 -7.67 6.01
C ASP A 8 16.44 -7.86 7.19
N ALA A 9 15.85 -6.77 7.67
CA ALA A 9 14.81 -6.82 8.70
C ALA A 9 13.57 -7.60 8.23
N TYR A 10 13.14 -7.39 6.97
CA TYR A 10 12.06 -8.14 6.35
C TYR A 10 12.35 -9.65 6.31
N CYS A 11 13.54 -10.05 5.84
CA CYS A 11 13.93 -11.46 5.79
C CYS A 11 13.99 -12.08 7.18
N ALA A 12 14.56 -11.39 8.15
CA ALA A 12 14.65 -11.85 9.54
C ALA A 12 13.27 -12.02 10.20
N ALA A 13 12.38 -11.03 10.05
CA ALA A 13 11.07 -11.03 10.68
C ALA A 13 10.07 -12.01 10.03
N THR A 14 10.21 -12.27 8.74
CA THR A 14 9.29 -13.15 8.02
C THR A 14 9.78 -14.58 7.87
N GLY A 15 11.10 -14.81 7.91
CA GLY A 15 11.74 -16.07 7.56
C GLY A 15 11.65 -16.41 6.08
N PHE A 16 11.21 -15.47 5.22
CA PHE A 16 11.12 -15.71 3.78
C PHE A 16 12.49 -15.60 3.12
N PRO A 17 12.73 -16.40 2.06
CA PRO A 17 13.92 -16.27 1.25
C PRO A 17 14.04 -14.85 0.68
N ARG A 18 15.28 -14.38 0.54
CA ARG A 18 15.54 -13.09 -0.09
C ARG A 18 15.04 -13.09 -1.54
N SER A 19 14.05 -12.25 -1.82
CA SER A 19 13.47 -12.03 -3.15
C SER A 19 13.44 -10.56 -3.53
N LEU A 20 14.04 -9.70 -2.69
CA LEU A 20 14.16 -8.26 -2.90
C LEU A 20 15.65 -7.89 -2.93
N PHE A 21 16.03 -7.03 -3.86
CA PHE A 21 17.40 -6.62 -4.11
C PHE A 21 17.47 -5.13 -4.38
N VAL A 22 18.56 -4.49 -3.95
CA VAL A 22 18.85 -3.10 -4.32
C VAL A 22 19.55 -3.10 -5.67
N ALA A 23 18.94 -2.48 -6.67
CA ALA A 23 19.51 -2.31 -8.00
C ALA A 23 20.60 -1.22 -8.00
N GLU A 24 21.37 -1.11 -9.09
CA GLU A 24 22.47 -0.15 -9.23
C GLU A 24 22.01 1.31 -9.09
N ASP A 25 20.78 1.61 -9.49
CA ASP A 25 20.17 2.94 -9.35
C ASP A 25 19.60 3.24 -7.95
N GLY A 26 19.83 2.32 -7.00
CA GLY A 26 19.39 2.44 -5.60
C GLY A 26 17.94 2.03 -5.33
N ARG A 27 17.17 1.69 -6.37
CA ARG A 27 15.79 1.20 -6.20
C ARG A 27 15.78 -0.27 -5.78
N VAL A 28 14.75 -0.63 -5.01
CA VAL A 28 14.49 -2.03 -4.70
C VAL A 28 13.66 -2.66 -5.81
N VAL A 29 14.08 -3.83 -6.26
CA VAL A 29 13.36 -4.66 -7.22
C VAL A 29 13.22 -6.07 -6.68
N GLY A 30 12.19 -6.77 -7.10
CA GLY A 30 12.02 -8.17 -6.75
C GLY A 30 10.61 -8.69 -6.99
N THR A 31 10.34 -9.87 -6.43
CA THR A 31 9.05 -10.53 -6.60
C THR A 31 8.54 -11.13 -5.29
N TRP A 32 7.22 -11.11 -5.13
CA TRP A 32 6.51 -11.85 -4.11
C TRP A 32 5.53 -12.83 -4.74
N ILE A 33 5.62 -14.10 -4.37
CA ILE A 33 4.60 -15.08 -4.65
C ILE A 33 3.76 -15.22 -3.38
N MET A 34 2.48 -14.83 -3.46
CA MET A 34 1.57 -14.80 -2.34
C MET A 34 0.70 -16.04 -2.34
N GLY A 35 0.72 -16.79 -1.25
CA GLY A 35 -0.19 -17.90 -1.03
C GLY A 35 -1.60 -17.43 -0.62
N ASN A 36 -2.52 -18.39 -0.51
CA ASN A 36 -3.80 -18.20 0.19
C ASN A 36 -3.66 -18.60 1.65
N ASP A 37 -4.26 -17.81 2.53
CA ASP A 37 -4.53 -18.29 3.87
C ASP A 37 -5.90 -18.98 3.89
N TYR A 38 -5.91 -20.29 3.72
CA TYR A 38 -7.13 -21.09 3.76
C TYR A 38 -7.80 -21.13 5.15
N ARG A 39 -7.12 -20.60 6.18
CA ARG A 39 -7.61 -20.54 7.56
C ARG A 39 -8.56 -19.37 7.77
N VAL A 40 -8.43 -18.32 6.96
CA VAL A 40 -9.27 -17.11 7.05
C VAL A 40 -10.28 -17.13 5.91
N LYS A 41 -11.47 -17.63 6.18
CA LYS A 41 -12.63 -17.46 5.29
C LYS A 41 -13.21 -16.06 5.50
N THR A 42 -12.59 -15.04 4.92
CA THR A 42 -13.25 -13.75 4.85
C THR A 42 -14.26 -13.78 3.71
N GLY A 43 -15.53 -13.62 4.01
CA GLY A 43 -16.57 -13.41 3.01
C GLY A 43 -16.47 -12.06 2.32
N TYR A 44 -15.44 -11.26 2.63
CA TYR A 44 -15.21 -9.94 2.07
C TYR A 44 -14.35 -10.04 0.80
N TYR A 45 -14.91 -9.56 -0.30
CA TYR A 45 -14.18 -9.41 -1.56
C TYR A 45 -13.29 -8.16 -1.47
N GLY A 46 -12.00 -8.28 -1.75
CA GLY A 46 -11.10 -7.14 -1.88
C GLY A 46 -10.14 -6.88 -0.72
N GLY A 47 -10.02 -7.81 0.23
CA GLY A 47 -8.96 -7.72 1.24
C GLY A 47 -7.56 -7.89 0.64
N TYR A 48 -6.54 -7.36 1.33
CA TYR A 48 -5.15 -7.58 0.96
C TYR A 48 -4.83 -9.08 0.86
N PRO A 49 -3.91 -9.50 -0.04
CA PRO A 49 -3.45 -10.88 -0.08
C PRO A 49 -2.88 -11.33 1.27
N ALA A 50 -3.07 -12.62 1.59
CA ALA A 50 -2.57 -13.19 2.83
C ALA A 50 -1.06 -12.88 3.02
N GLY A 51 -0.69 -12.38 4.19
CA GLY A 51 0.69 -12.04 4.53
C GLY A 51 1.22 -10.73 3.92
N TYR A 52 0.42 -10.00 3.10
CA TYR A 52 0.85 -8.74 2.52
C TYR A 52 1.17 -7.68 3.59
N LEU A 53 0.25 -7.41 4.50
CA LEU A 53 0.45 -6.44 5.58
C LEU A 53 1.62 -6.81 6.49
N ARG A 54 1.81 -8.10 6.80
CA ARG A 54 2.98 -8.59 7.54
C ARG A 54 4.29 -8.26 6.83
N ARG A 55 4.35 -8.40 5.50
CA ARG A 55 5.53 -8.05 4.69
C ARG A 55 5.83 -6.56 4.76
N ILE A 56 4.81 -5.72 4.59
CA ILE A 56 4.97 -4.27 4.68
C ILE A 56 5.42 -3.85 6.07
N ARG A 57 4.76 -4.33 7.13
CA ARG A 57 5.15 -4.06 8.51
C ARG A 57 6.61 -4.42 8.79
N SER A 58 7.06 -5.57 8.27
CA SER A 58 8.42 -6.04 8.48
C SER A 58 9.48 -5.16 7.79
N MET A 59 9.16 -4.55 6.66
CA MET A 59 10.04 -3.61 5.97
C MET A 59 10.03 -2.21 6.61
N PHE A 60 8.93 -1.80 7.21
CA PHE A 60 8.73 -0.45 7.73
C PHE A 60 8.62 -0.40 9.26
N GLN A 61 9.51 -1.12 9.96
CA GLN A 61 9.52 -1.18 11.43
C GLN A 61 9.81 0.17 12.10
N ASP A 62 10.40 1.12 11.37
CA ASP A 62 10.68 2.48 11.80
C ASP A 62 9.51 3.45 11.57
N LYS A 63 8.40 2.98 11.00
CA LYS A 63 7.18 3.75 10.75
C LYS A 63 6.11 3.37 11.76
N THR A 64 5.49 4.38 12.35
CA THR A 64 4.56 4.20 13.46
C THR A 64 3.19 4.81 13.24
N ARG A 65 3.07 5.74 12.29
CA ARG A 65 1.82 6.42 11.94
C ARG A 65 1.33 5.97 10.57
N VAL A 66 0.51 4.93 10.57
CA VAL A 66 0.04 4.27 9.35
C VAL A 66 -1.35 4.74 8.97
N LEU A 67 -1.58 4.99 7.67
CA LEU A 67 -2.88 5.29 7.09
C LEU A 67 -3.20 4.27 5.99
N HIS A 68 -4.37 3.64 6.07
CA HIS A 68 -4.88 2.72 5.06
C HIS A 68 -5.93 3.42 4.21
N LEU A 69 -5.62 3.67 2.94
CA LEU A 69 -6.59 4.18 1.95
C LEU A 69 -7.31 3.03 1.26
N PHE A 70 -8.57 3.25 0.89
CA PHE A 70 -9.44 2.21 0.32
C PHE A 70 -9.53 1.01 1.27
N SER A 71 -9.69 1.31 2.57
CA SER A 71 -9.38 0.36 3.63
C SER A 71 -10.28 -0.88 3.64
N GLY A 72 -11.50 -0.78 3.16
CA GLY A 72 -12.42 -1.89 3.22
C GLY A 72 -12.51 -2.47 4.64
N GLN A 73 -12.36 -3.78 4.74
CA GLN A 73 -12.23 -4.51 6.01
C GLN A 73 -10.77 -4.93 6.25
N VAL A 74 -9.86 -3.96 6.32
CA VAL A 74 -8.44 -4.22 6.56
C VAL A 74 -8.22 -4.85 7.94
N ASP A 75 -7.30 -5.84 8.00
CA ASP A 75 -6.89 -6.44 9.28
C ASP A 75 -5.88 -5.53 10.02
N LEU A 76 -6.40 -4.71 10.92
CA LEU A 76 -5.58 -3.80 11.74
C LEU A 76 -4.74 -4.52 12.80
N THR A 77 -4.95 -5.83 13.03
CA THR A 77 -4.05 -6.61 13.92
C THR A 77 -2.74 -6.93 13.22
N ALA A 78 -2.78 -7.11 11.89
CA ALA A 78 -1.59 -7.35 11.07
C ALA A 78 -0.75 -6.08 10.90
N LEU A 79 -1.38 -4.94 10.66
CA LEU A 79 -0.73 -3.63 10.57
C LEU A 79 -1.68 -2.55 11.13
N PRO A 80 -1.51 -2.15 12.40
CA PRO A 80 -2.32 -1.11 13.01
C PRO A 80 -2.17 0.24 12.30
N GLY A 81 -3.26 1.01 12.25
CA GLY A 81 -3.28 2.34 11.65
C GLY A 81 -4.69 2.89 11.55
N ASP A 82 -4.79 4.13 11.10
CA ASP A 82 -6.07 4.77 10.77
C ASP A 82 -6.52 4.35 9.38
N THR A 83 -7.82 4.47 9.13
CA THR A 83 -8.45 3.96 7.90
C THR A 83 -9.24 5.07 7.20
N VAL A 84 -9.19 5.08 5.88
CA VAL A 84 -10.00 5.95 5.01
C VAL A 84 -10.80 5.09 4.05
N ASP A 85 -12.09 5.27 4.05
CA ASP A 85 -12.99 4.65 3.08
C ASP A 85 -14.17 5.60 2.79
N ILE A 86 -14.68 5.55 1.58
CA ILE A 86 -15.86 6.33 1.18
C ILE A 86 -17.16 5.74 1.75
N ASN A 87 -17.13 4.45 2.10
CA ASN A 87 -18.29 3.73 2.60
C ASN A 87 -18.38 3.81 4.14
N PRO A 88 -19.32 4.62 4.71
CA PRO A 88 -19.45 4.74 6.16
C PRO A 88 -19.88 3.45 6.85
N ALA A 89 -20.49 2.50 6.14
CA ALA A 89 -20.90 1.22 6.70
C ALA A 89 -19.73 0.32 7.10
N LEU A 90 -18.51 0.64 6.64
CA LEU A 90 -17.27 -0.04 7.02
C LEU A 90 -16.64 0.54 8.29
N HIS A 91 -17.23 1.61 8.85
CA HIS A 91 -16.75 2.30 10.04
C HIS A 91 -15.27 2.69 10.00
N PRO A 92 -14.78 3.34 8.91
CA PRO A 92 -13.40 3.79 8.86
C PRO A 92 -13.15 4.92 9.87
N THR A 93 -11.87 5.16 10.21
CA THR A 93 -11.47 6.32 11.04
C THR A 93 -11.92 7.63 10.39
N PHE A 94 -11.78 7.73 9.06
CA PHE A 94 -12.23 8.87 8.27
C PHE A 94 -13.12 8.38 7.13
N VAL A 95 -14.36 8.87 7.10
CA VAL A 95 -15.23 8.71 5.93
C VAL A 95 -14.88 9.82 4.94
N ASP A 96 -14.04 9.50 3.95
CA ASP A 96 -13.55 10.50 2.98
C ASP A 96 -13.22 9.82 1.64
N ASP A 97 -13.19 10.63 0.57
CA ASP A 97 -12.70 10.19 -0.73
C ASP A 97 -11.18 10.32 -0.79
N ALA A 98 -10.50 9.20 -1.02
CA ALA A 98 -9.04 9.17 -1.16
C ALA A 98 -8.49 10.09 -2.27
N GLN A 99 -9.33 10.59 -3.16
CA GLN A 99 -8.95 11.58 -4.17
C GLN A 99 -8.84 13.00 -3.61
N ASN A 100 -9.43 13.26 -2.44
CA ASN A 100 -9.48 14.60 -1.83
C ASN A 100 -8.71 14.65 -0.50
N LEU A 101 -8.96 13.71 0.41
CA LEU A 101 -8.37 13.60 1.74
C LEU A 101 -8.46 14.91 2.57
N LEU A 102 -9.58 15.64 2.41
CA LEU A 102 -9.75 16.97 3.03
C LEU A 102 -9.88 16.91 4.54
N GLY A 103 -10.47 15.82 5.06
CA GLY A 103 -10.65 15.61 6.50
C GLY A 103 -9.51 14.85 7.18
N VAL A 104 -8.46 14.48 6.43
CA VAL A 104 -7.37 13.63 6.92
C VAL A 104 -6.12 14.45 7.22
N PRO A 105 -5.58 14.44 8.45
CA PRO A 105 -4.38 15.18 8.82
C PRO A 105 -3.13 14.46 8.27
N LEU A 106 -2.89 14.55 6.95
CA LEU A 106 -1.83 13.82 6.25
C LEU A 106 -0.43 14.01 6.84
N ALA A 107 -0.14 15.19 7.40
CA ALA A 107 1.15 15.46 8.04
C ALA A 107 1.43 14.56 9.26
N ASP A 108 0.42 13.92 9.83
CA ASP A 108 0.60 13.03 10.98
C ASP A 108 1.07 11.62 10.58
N TYR A 109 1.04 11.28 9.28
CA TYR A 109 1.33 9.93 8.82
C TYR A 109 2.70 9.83 8.16
N ASP A 110 3.38 8.72 8.43
CA ASP A 110 4.71 8.43 7.89
C ASP A 110 4.72 7.21 6.95
N LEU A 111 3.61 6.45 6.91
CA LEU A 111 3.39 5.33 6.00
C LEU A 111 1.93 5.29 5.56
N VAL A 112 1.69 5.33 4.26
CA VAL A 112 0.36 5.20 3.65
C VAL A 112 0.31 3.95 2.79
N LEU A 113 -0.73 3.14 2.95
CA LEU A 113 -1.02 2.00 2.07
C LEU A 113 -2.23 2.34 1.20
N ALA A 114 -2.14 2.06 -0.09
CA ALA A 114 -3.21 2.28 -1.05
C ALA A 114 -3.41 1.04 -1.93
N ASP A 115 -4.64 0.55 -2.01
CA ASP A 115 -5.08 -0.57 -2.85
C ASP A 115 -6.40 -0.18 -3.53
N PRO A 116 -6.36 0.71 -4.56
CA PRO A 116 -7.56 1.19 -5.21
C PRO A 116 -8.23 0.08 -6.03
N PRO A 117 -9.53 0.19 -6.36
CA PRO A 117 -10.19 -0.73 -7.26
C PRO A 117 -9.49 -0.75 -8.64
N TYR A 118 -9.26 -1.95 -9.19
CA TYR A 118 -8.47 -2.13 -10.41
C TYR A 118 -9.29 -1.98 -11.69
N SER A 119 -10.59 -2.23 -11.63
CA SER A 119 -11.51 -2.21 -12.77
C SER A 119 -12.83 -1.55 -12.42
N THR A 120 -13.62 -1.23 -13.45
CA THR A 120 -14.99 -0.73 -13.27
C THR A 120 -15.86 -1.75 -12.51
N GLU A 121 -15.68 -3.04 -12.79
CA GLU A 121 -16.38 -4.13 -12.11
C GLU A 121 -16.03 -4.19 -10.61
N ASP A 122 -14.75 -4.00 -10.27
CA ASP A 122 -14.32 -3.90 -8.88
C ASP A 122 -14.93 -2.65 -8.21
N ALA A 123 -14.91 -1.50 -8.89
CA ALA A 123 -15.51 -0.28 -8.39
C ALA A 123 -17.03 -0.42 -8.14
N GLU A 124 -17.76 -1.05 -9.06
CA GLU A 124 -19.18 -1.34 -8.88
C GLU A 124 -19.45 -2.27 -7.69
N ARG A 125 -18.66 -3.33 -7.51
CA ARG A 125 -18.74 -4.23 -6.35
C ARG A 125 -18.51 -3.51 -5.03
N TYR A 126 -17.59 -2.53 -5.01
CA TYR A 126 -17.34 -1.67 -3.84
C TYR A 126 -18.32 -0.52 -3.71
N ARG A 127 -19.30 -0.40 -4.61
CA ARG A 127 -20.25 0.72 -4.67
C ARG A 127 -19.55 2.08 -4.74
N THR A 128 -18.50 2.16 -5.52
CA THR A 128 -17.71 3.37 -5.77
C THR A 128 -17.51 3.59 -7.27
N SER A 129 -16.96 4.74 -7.63
CA SER A 129 -16.54 5.04 -9.01
C SER A 129 -15.06 4.70 -9.20
N MET A 130 -14.63 4.58 -10.48
CA MET A 130 -13.22 4.43 -10.79
C MET A 130 -12.40 5.61 -10.26
N VAL A 131 -11.35 5.29 -9.54
CA VAL A 131 -10.47 6.26 -8.91
C VAL A 131 -9.47 6.82 -9.91
N LYS A 132 -9.33 8.15 -9.96
CA LYS A 132 -8.27 8.82 -10.70
C LYS A 132 -6.97 8.78 -9.87
N ARG A 133 -6.11 7.82 -10.16
CA ARG A 133 -4.87 7.54 -9.42
C ARG A 133 -3.96 8.76 -9.26
N ASN A 134 -3.84 9.58 -10.31
CA ASN A 134 -3.08 10.83 -10.28
C ASN A 134 -3.68 11.89 -9.34
N THR A 135 -4.99 11.84 -9.11
CA THR A 135 -5.67 12.74 -8.15
C THR A 135 -5.35 12.32 -6.73
N VAL A 136 -5.38 11.01 -6.44
CA VAL A 136 -4.94 10.47 -5.13
C VAL A 136 -3.48 10.85 -4.85
N MET A 137 -2.57 10.65 -5.83
CA MET A 137 -1.17 11.02 -5.65
C MET A 137 -0.97 12.51 -5.38
N ARG A 138 -1.80 13.38 -5.99
CA ARG A 138 -1.78 14.83 -5.69
C ARG A 138 -2.27 15.14 -4.27
N ALA A 139 -3.33 14.47 -3.81
CA ALA A 139 -3.79 14.63 -2.43
C ALA A 139 -2.70 14.20 -1.43
N LEU A 140 -2.00 13.10 -1.70
CA LEU A 140 -0.92 12.60 -0.87
C LEU A 140 0.34 13.51 -0.83
N ALA A 141 0.42 14.52 -1.67
CA ALA A 141 1.49 15.53 -1.58
C ALA A 141 1.47 16.32 -0.25
N GLY A 142 0.36 16.27 0.51
CA GLY A 142 0.26 16.82 1.87
C GLY A 142 1.04 16.03 2.94
N LEU A 143 1.59 14.86 2.61
CA LEU A 143 2.46 14.10 3.51
C LEU A 143 3.76 14.86 3.79
N ASN A 144 4.34 14.66 4.97
CA ASN A 144 5.65 15.19 5.30
C ASN A 144 6.76 14.53 4.47
N PRO A 145 7.84 15.25 4.12
CA PRO A 145 9.02 14.68 3.50
C PRO A 145 9.57 13.48 4.28
N GLY A 146 9.94 12.42 3.55
CA GLY A 146 10.41 11.17 4.15
C GLY A 146 9.31 10.15 4.47
N SER A 147 8.03 10.52 4.36
CA SER A 147 6.92 9.58 4.42
C SER A 147 6.92 8.66 3.19
N HIS A 148 6.37 7.46 3.33
CA HIS A 148 6.28 6.49 2.24
C HIS A 148 4.83 6.21 1.87
N VAL A 149 4.60 5.97 0.58
CA VAL A 149 3.33 5.48 0.04
C VAL A 149 3.57 4.11 -0.59
N VAL A 150 2.89 3.09 -0.10
CA VAL A 150 2.94 1.73 -0.63
C VAL A 150 1.68 1.51 -1.46
N TRP A 151 1.84 1.51 -2.77
CA TRP A 151 0.77 1.44 -3.75
C TRP A 151 0.70 0.04 -4.36
N LEU A 152 -0.41 -0.66 -4.15
CA LEU A 152 -0.69 -1.96 -4.74
C LEU A 152 -1.68 -1.79 -5.89
N ASP A 153 -1.30 -2.11 -7.13
CA ASP A 153 -2.15 -1.95 -8.31
C ASP A 153 -1.67 -2.83 -9.47
N GLN A 154 -2.41 -2.81 -10.57
CA GLN A 154 -2.00 -3.39 -11.84
C GLN A 154 -1.24 -2.40 -12.72
N VAL A 155 -1.30 -1.11 -12.40
CA VAL A 155 -0.66 -0.02 -13.14
C VAL A 155 0.09 0.91 -12.19
N LEU A 156 1.14 1.55 -12.71
CA LEU A 156 1.85 2.60 -12.01
C LEU A 156 0.99 3.89 -12.03
N PRO A 157 0.66 4.49 -10.87
CA PRO A 157 -0.03 5.77 -10.84
C PRO A 157 0.86 6.88 -11.43
N MET A 158 0.25 7.82 -12.15
CA MET A 158 0.95 9.04 -12.53
C MET A 158 1.18 9.90 -11.29
N TYR A 159 2.39 10.41 -11.13
CA TYR A 159 2.83 11.22 -10.00
C TYR A 159 3.75 12.35 -10.46
N ARG A 160 3.96 13.35 -9.61
CA ARG A 160 4.92 14.44 -9.86
C ARG A 160 6.29 14.06 -9.31
N LYS A 161 7.31 14.07 -10.16
CA LYS A 161 8.68 13.72 -9.79
C LYS A 161 9.33 14.69 -8.78
N GLN A 162 8.81 15.91 -8.68
CA GLN A 162 9.22 16.88 -7.66
C GLN A 162 8.65 16.53 -6.27
N GLU A 163 7.52 15.80 -6.21
CA GLU A 163 6.84 15.47 -4.97
C GLU A 163 7.21 14.09 -4.46
N PHE A 164 7.44 13.13 -5.38
CA PHE A 164 7.70 11.74 -5.03
C PHE A 164 8.82 11.13 -5.86
N ALA A 165 9.60 10.25 -5.23
CA ALA A 165 10.52 9.33 -5.89
C ALA A 165 10.04 7.90 -5.74
N ILE A 166 10.22 7.07 -6.77
CA ILE A 166 10.02 5.62 -6.65
C ILE A 166 11.26 5.01 -6.01
N GLU A 167 11.10 4.36 -4.86
CA GLU A 167 12.17 3.65 -4.16
C GLU A 167 12.10 2.14 -4.34
N ALA A 168 10.93 1.58 -4.65
CA ALA A 168 10.80 0.14 -4.89
C ALA A 168 9.73 -0.19 -5.93
N VAL A 169 9.97 -1.24 -6.69
CA VAL A 169 9.00 -1.88 -7.61
C VAL A 169 9.07 -3.39 -7.39
N ILE A 170 8.00 -3.98 -6.85
CA ILE A 170 7.94 -5.38 -6.48
C ILE A 170 6.79 -6.05 -7.23
N GLY A 171 7.13 -7.00 -8.11
CA GLY A 171 6.13 -7.83 -8.78
C GLY A 171 5.46 -8.77 -7.78
N MET A 172 4.14 -8.83 -7.76
CA MET A 172 3.39 -9.69 -6.88
C MET A 172 2.45 -10.59 -7.67
N VAL A 173 2.58 -11.89 -7.47
CA VAL A 173 1.69 -12.91 -8.06
C VAL A 173 0.94 -13.63 -6.95
N LYS A 174 -0.37 -13.71 -7.07
CA LYS A 174 -1.19 -14.54 -6.20
C LYS A 174 -1.30 -15.94 -6.78
N SER A 175 -0.84 -16.94 -6.04
CA SER A 175 -0.71 -18.33 -6.52
C SER A 175 -2.04 -19.00 -6.92
N THR A 176 -3.18 -18.48 -6.43
CA THR A 176 -4.51 -19.10 -6.67
C THR A 176 -5.23 -18.59 -7.90
N ASN A 177 -5.05 -17.33 -8.28
CA ASN A 177 -5.73 -16.76 -9.45
C ASN A 177 -4.75 -16.25 -10.50
N HIS A 178 -3.45 -16.44 -10.27
CA HIS A 178 -2.35 -16.05 -11.15
C HIS A 178 -2.36 -14.58 -11.58
N ARG A 179 -3.11 -13.72 -10.87
CA ARG A 179 -3.14 -12.29 -11.16
C ARG A 179 -1.82 -11.65 -10.78
N PHE A 180 -1.26 -10.94 -11.74
CA PHE A 180 -0.05 -10.14 -11.53
C PHE A 180 -0.44 -8.73 -11.07
N ARG A 181 0.23 -8.26 -10.02
CA ARG A 181 0.11 -6.90 -9.49
C ARG A 181 1.51 -6.34 -9.24
N VAL A 182 1.57 -5.04 -9.04
CA VAL A 182 2.82 -4.35 -8.72
C VAL A 182 2.64 -3.61 -7.40
N VAL A 183 3.57 -3.81 -6.49
CA VAL A 183 3.74 -2.98 -5.30
C VAL A 183 4.77 -1.92 -5.63
N THR A 184 4.35 -0.68 -5.74
CA THR A 184 5.24 0.47 -5.94
C THR A 184 5.38 1.22 -4.63
N ILE A 185 6.61 1.47 -4.19
CA ILE A 185 6.86 2.24 -2.98
C ILE A 185 7.43 3.59 -3.37
N PHE A 186 6.69 4.62 -3.01
CA PHE A 186 7.10 6.01 -3.20
C PHE A 186 7.60 6.60 -1.89
N LYS A 187 8.55 7.51 -2.01
CA LYS A 187 8.98 8.38 -0.92
C LYS A 187 8.59 9.81 -1.22
N ARG A 188 7.99 10.49 -0.24
CA ARG A 188 7.71 11.93 -0.32
C ARG A 188 9.03 12.71 -0.23
N LEU A 189 9.29 13.54 -1.21
CA LEU A 189 10.49 14.37 -1.29
C LEU A 189 10.30 15.68 -0.51
N ALA A 190 11.40 16.32 -0.12
CA ALA A 190 11.37 17.70 0.30
C ALA A 190 11.07 18.59 -0.93
N SER A 191 10.20 19.55 -0.76
CA SER A 191 9.88 20.58 -1.78
C SER A 191 11.03 21.57 -1.89
#